data_99348f982dead9c92449068d36e12335
#
_entry.id   99348f982dead9c92449068d36e12335
#
_cell.length_a   1.000
_cell.length_b   1.000
_cell.length_c   1.000
_cell.angle_alpha   90.00
_cell.angle_beta   90.00
_cell.angle_gamma   90.00
#
_symmetry.space_group_name_H-M   'P 1'
#
loop_
_entity.id
_entity.type
_entity.pdbx_description
1 polymer ?
#
loop_
_entity_poly.entity_id
_entity_poly.type
_entity_poly.pdbx_seq_one_letter_code
_entity_poly.pdbx_strand_id
1 'polypeptide(L)'
;MADLKIRNLQKGFDGQAIIKGIDLDVRDREFVVFVGPSGCGKSTLLRLIAGLEEASGGSIALDGTDITDTPPAKRDLAMVFQTYALYPHMTVRRNLSFALDLAGVDKREVAAKVDAAARILELQALLERKP
;
A
#
# COMPACT_ATOMS: atom_id res chain seq x y z
N MET A 1 -2.23 -10.88 -13.68
CA MET A 1 -2.26 -11.88 -12.60
C MET A 1 -1.22 -11.42 -11.58
N ALA A 2 -1.52 -11.43 -10.29
CA ALA A 2 -0.62 -10.88 -9.28
C ALA A 2 -0.24 -11.98 -8.26
N ASP A 3 0.75 -12.79 -8.61
CA ASP A 3 1.31 -13.79 -7.72
C ASP A 3 2.46 -13.17 -6.91
N LEU A 4 2.31 -13.11 -5.58
CA LEU A 4 3.37 -12.66 -4.68
C LEU A 4 4.07 -13.88 -4.07
N LYS A 5 5.40 -13.89 -4.14
CA LYS A 5 6.24 -14.90 -3.51
C LYS A 5 7.27 -14.25 -2.61
N ILE A 6 7.30 -14.69 -1.37
CA ILE A 6 8.27 -14.24 -0.37
C ILE A 6 9.11 -15.45 0.03
N ARG A 7 10.44 -15.27 0.10
CA ARG A 7 11.37 -16.35 0.48
C ARG A 7 12.37 -15.85 1.52
N ASN A 8 12.40 -16.55 2.64
CA ASN A 8 13.30 -16.31 3.77
C ASN A 8 13.39 -14.83 4.15
N LEU A 9 12.26 -14.09 4.08
CA LEU A 9 12.24 -12.65 4.31
C LEU A 9 12.60 -12.34 5.76
N GLN A 10 13.55 -11.43 5.94
CA GLN A 10 14.07 -11.05 7.25
C GLN A 10 14.04 -9.54 7.42
N LYS A 11 13.75 -9.09 8.64
CA LYS A 11 13.86 -7.68 9.05
C LYS A 11 14.23 -7.58 10.51
N GLY A 12 15.25 -6.79 10.79
CA GLY A 12 15.62 -6.37 12.13
C GLY A 12 15.69 -4.85 12.26
N PHE A 13 15.53 -4.35 13.49
CA PHE A 13 15.77 -2.97 13.86
C PHE A 13 16.68 -2.97 15.10
N ASP A 14 17.74 -2.18 15.08
CA ASP A 14 18.67 -2.01 16.19
C ASP A 14 19.14 -3.33 16.83
N GLY A 15 19.42 -4.35 16.00
CA GLY A 15 19.86 -5.67 16.43
C GLY A 15 18.73 -6.62 16.86
N GLN A 16 17.48 -6.16 16.91
CA GLN A 16 16.33 -7.00 17.24
C GLN A 16 15.65 -7.51 15.97
N ALA A 17 15.61 -8.84 15.77
CA ALA A 17 14.91 -9.48 14.65
C ALA A 17 13.38 -9.43 14.87
N ILE A 18 12.67 -8.76 13.96
CA ILE A 18 11.20 -8.67 13.93
C ILE A 18 10.60 -9.70 12.99
N ILE A 19 11.14 -9.79 11.77
CA ILE A 19 10.79 -10.82 10.78
C ILE A 19 11.97 -11.78 10.69
N LYS A 20 11.72 -13.06 10.93
CA LYS A 20 12.77 -14.07 11.19
C LYS A 20 12.84 -15.15 10.11
N GLY A 21 12.73 -14.77 8.86
CA GLY A 21 12.76 -15.71 7.74
C GLY A 21 11.35 -16.26 7.43
N ILE A 22 10.53 -15.43 6.80
CA ILE A 22 9.17 -15.80 6.40
C ILE A 22 9.17 -16.24 4.93
N ASP A 23 8.53 -17.39 4.67
CA ASP A 23 8.14 -17.84 3.35
C ASP A 23 6.62 -17.69 3.21
N LEU A 24 6.16 -17.10 2.11
CA LEU A 24 4.74 -16.91 1.82
C LEU A 24 4.51 -16.92 0.31
N ASP A 25 3.49 -17.64 -0.12
CA ASP A 25 2.95 -17.58 -1.47
C ASP A 25 1.51 -17.05 -1.41
N VAL A 26 1.24 -15.98 -2.16
CA VAL A 26 -0.11 -15.42 -2.35
C VAL A 26 -0.43 -15.50 -3.84
N ARG A 27 -1.50 -16.21 -4.18
CA ARG A 27 -1.94 -16.41 -5.57
C ARG A 27 -2.77 -15.23 -6.06
N ASP A 28 -2.88 -15.12 -7.35
CA ASP A 28 -3.80 -14.15 -7.98
C ASP A 28 -5.21 -14.27 -7.37
N ARG A 29 -5.79 -13.12 -7.00
CA ARG A 29 -7.12 -12.98 -6.37
C ARG A 29 -7.27 -13.66 -5.00
N GLU A 30 -6.21 -14.09 -4.38
CA GLU A 30 -6.25 -14.65 -3.04
C GLU A 30 -6.40 -13.53 -1.98
N PHE A 31 -7.26 -13.76 -1.00
CA PHE A 31 -7.40 -12.89 0.17
C PHE A 31 -6.67 -13.49 1.35
N VAL A 32 -5.58 -12.85 1.76
CA VAL A 32 -4.72 -13.32 2.87
C VAL A 32 -4.86 -12.39 4.07
N VAL A 33 -4.99 -12.97 5.26
CA VAL A 33 -5.09 -12.23 6.52
C VAL A 33 -3.94 -12.61 7.45
N PHE A 34 -3.20 -11.61 7.93
CA PHE A 34 -2.17 -11.82 8.96
C PHE A 34 -2.78 -11.63 10.35
N VAL A 35 -2.78 -12.69 11.14
CA VAL A 35 -3.31 -12.69 12.52
C VAL A 35 -2.16 -12.86 13.51
N GLY A 36 -2.21 -12.12 14.61
CA GLY A 36 -1.20 -12.21 15.67
C GLY A 36 -1.30 -11.04 16.66
N PRO A 37 -0.60 -11.11 17.79
CA PRO A 37 -0.60 -10.07 18.81
C PRO A 37 -0.02 -8.75 18.30
N SER A 38 -0.24 -7.67 19.04
CA SER A 38 0.40 -6.39 18.74
C SER A 38 1.92 -6.50 18.79
N GLY A 39 2.61 -5.86 17.83
CA GLY A 39 4.08 -5.86 17.78
C GLY A 39 4.72 -7.11 17.15
N CYS A 40 3.97 -8.11 16.72
CA CYS A 40 4.55 -9.33 16.12
C CYS A 40 5.03 -9.18 14.66
N GLY A 41 5.02 -7.97 14.09
CA GLY A 41 5.59 -7.69 12.76
C GLY A 41 4.60 -7.64 11.60
N LYS A 42 3.26 -7.75 11.80
CA LYS A 42 2.26 -7.72 10.71
C LYS A 42 2.38 -6.47 9.83
N SER A 43 2.40 -5.29 10.46
CA SER A 43 2.54 -4.02 9.72
C SER A 43 3.92 -3.87 9.09
N THR A 44 4.96 -4.41 9.72
CA THR A 44 6.32 -4.44 9.16
C THR A 44 6.36 -5.29 7.89
N LEU A 45 5.73 -6.47 7.90
CA LEU A 45 5.65 -7.33 6.72
C LEU A 45 4.91 -6.64 5.57
N LEU A 46 3.77 -5.99 5.84
CA LEU A 46 3.05 -5.23 4.82
C LEU A 46 3.89 -4.08 4.26
N ARG A 47 4.66 -3.37 5.11
CA ARG A 47 5.56 -2.30 4.67
C ARG A 47 6.73 -2.81 3.84
N LEU A 48 7.28 -3.98 4.16
CA LEU A 48 8.30 -4.65 3.35
C LEU A 48 7.76 -5.01 1.96
N ILE A 49 6.56 -5.59 1.89
CA ILE A 49 5.89 -5.92 0.63
C ILE A 49 5.66 -4.65 -0.21
N ALA A 50 5.19 -3.57 0.41
CA ALA A 50 4.96 -2.30 -0.26
C ALA A 50 6.25 -1.52 -0.61
N GLY A 51 7.43 -1.96 -0.13
CA GLY A 51 8.71 -1.27 -0.34
C GLY A 51 8.89 0.00 0.49
N LEU A 52 8.08 0.16 1.52
CA LEU A 52 8.17 1.28 2.48
C LEU A 52 9.17 0.99 3.61
N GLU A 53 9.74 -0.19 3.60
CA GLU A 53 10.77 -0.67 4.51
C GLU A 53 11.72 -1.57 3.72
N GLU A 54 13.01 -1.51 4.01
CA GLU A 54 14.03 -2.34 3.36
C GLU A 54 14.14 -3.68 4.10
N ALA A 55 14.25 -4.78 3.36
CA ALA A 55 14.51 -6.10 3.92
C ALA A 55 15.95 -6.19 4.43
N SER A 56 16.16 -6.90 5.56
CA SER A 56 17.50 -7.25 6.02
C SER A 56 18.05 -8.51 5.34
N GLY A 57 17.19 -9.28 4.68
CA GLY A 57 17.53 -10.47 3.91
C GLY A 57 16.29 -11.15 3.35
N GLY A 58 16.51 -12.13 2.48
CA GLY A 58 15.46 -12.80 1.75
C GLY A 58 15.05 -12.06 0.48
N SER A 59 13.94 -12.47 -0.13
CA SER A 59 13.47 -11.88 -1.38
C SER A 59 11.94 -11.78 -1.45
N ILE A 60 11.47 -10.82 -2.25
CA ILE A 60 10.07 -10.61 -2.60
C ILE A 60 9.96 -10.58 -4.12
N ALA A 61 9.16 -11.44 -4.69
CA ALA A 61 8.88 -11.45 -6.13
C ALA A 61 7.38 -11.25 -6.39
N LEU A 62 7.07 -10.45 -7.41
CA LEU A 62 5.71 -10.20 -7.91
C LEU A 62 5.66 -10.62 -9.37
N ASP A 63 4.75 -11.53 -9.72
CA ASP A 63 4.62 -12.11 -11.06
C ASP A 63 5.95 -12.65 -11.64
N GLY A 64 6.76 -13.26 -10.76
CA GLY A 64 8.07 -13.81 -11.12
C GLY A 64 9.19 -12.78 -11.22
N THR A 65 8.90 -11.49 -11.09
CA THR A 65 9.90 -10.42 -11.07
C THR A 65 10.32 -10.13 -9.65
N ASP A 66 11.61 -10.14 -9.36
CA ASP A 66 12.15 -9.72 -8.06
C ASP A 66 11.93 -8.22 -7.86
N ILE A 67 11.24 -7.87 -6.78
CA ILE A 67 10.93 -6.50 -6.38
C ILE A 67 11.55 -6.12 -5.04
N THR A 68 12.44 -6.93 -4.50
CA THR A 68 13.02 -6.75 -3.15
C THR A 68 13.56 -5.33 -2.94
N ASP A 69 14.37 -4.84 -3.88
CA ASP A 69 14.98 -3.50 -3.84
C ASP A 69 14.26 -2.46 -4.70
N THR A 70 13.09 -2.83 -5.26
CA THR A 70 12.32 -1.91 -6.11
C THR A 70 11.65 -0.84 -5.24
N PRO A 71 11.77 0.46 -5.59
CA PRO A 71 11.10 1.54 -4.86
C PRO A 71 9.57 1.38 -4.85
N PRO A 72 8.86 1.85 -3.81
CA PRO A 72 7.41 1.70 -3.66
C PRO A 72 6.60 2.11 -4.90
N ALA A 73 6.94 3.26 -5.49
CA ALA A 73 6.24 3.81 -6.66
C ALA A 73 6.36 2.94 -7.92
N LYS A 74 7.29 1.97 -7.95
CA LYS A 74 7.54 1.09 -9.10
C LYS A 74 7.08 -0.35 -8.86
N ARG A 75 6.48 -0.66 -7.69
CA ARG A 75 6.03 -2.02 -7.36
C ARG A 75 4.64 -2.35 -7.88
N ASP A 76 3.91 -1.38 -8.42
CA ASP A 76 2.51 -1.53 -8.87
C ASP A 76 1.58 -2.12 -7.80
N LEU A 77 1.82 -1.72 -6.55
CA LEU A 77 1.05 -2.12 -5.36
C LEU A 77 0.38 -0.90 -4.73
N ALA A 78 -0.82 -1.08 -4.20
CA ALA A 78 -1.51 -0.08 -3.40
C ALA A 78 -1.54 -0.49 -1.93
N MET A 79 -1.34 0.46 -1.02
CA MET A 79 -1.41 0.24 0.41
C MET A 79 -2.39 1.22 1.06
N VAL A 80 -3.27 0.68 1.91
CA VAL A 80 -4.13 1.49 2.78
C VAL A 80 -3.52 1.52 4.18
N PHE A 81 -3.20 2.72 4.66
CA PHE A 81 -2.57 2.90 5.97
C PHE A 81 -3.61 2.91 7.10
N GLN A 82 -3.22 2.41 8.25
CA GLN A 82 -4.04 2.43 9.47
C GLN A 82 -4.43 3.86 9.90
N THR A 83 -3.57 4.84 9.64
CA THR A 83 -3.78 6.27 9.97
C THR A 83 -4.41 7.05 8.83
N TYR A 84 -5.01 6.36 7.84
CA TYR A 84 -5.69 6.91 6.65
C TYR A 84 -4.81 7.74 5.71
N ALA A 85 -3.64 8.19 6.10
CA ALA A 85 -2.63 8.93 5.32
C ALA A 85 -3.20 10.11 4.49
N LEU A 86 -4.20 10.81 5.02
CA LEU A 86 -4.77 11.99 4.36
C LEU A 86 -3.80 13.18 4.44
N TYR A 87 -3.74 13.96 3.37
CA TYR A 87 -3.02 15.23 3.35
C TYR A 87 -3.86 16.32 4.02
N PRO A 88 -3.53 16.74 5.26
CA PRO A 88 -4.39 17.63 6.06
C PRO A 88 -4.50 19.05 5.49
N HIS A 89 -3.55 19.46 4.64
CA HIS A 89 -3.56 20.75 3.97
C HIS A 89 -4.43 20.77 2.70
N MET A 90 -4.85 19.61 2.21
CA MET A 90 -5.70 19.46 1.02
C MET A 90 -7.17 19.25 1.42
N THR A 91 -8.09 19.67 0.54
CA THR A 91 -9.52 19.33 0.69
C THR A 91 -9.75 17.83 0.46
N VAL A 92 -10.92 17.33 0.86
CA VAL A 92 -11.34 15.96 0.57
C VAL A 92 -11.29 15.69 -0.94
N ARG A 93 -11.81 16.61 -1.77
CA ARG A 93 -11.74 16.54 -3.23
C ARG A 93 -10.30 16.35 -3.72
N ARG A 94 -9.36 17.16 -3.23
CA ARG A 94 -7.94 17.05 -3.63
C ARG A 94 -7.26 15.79 -3.13
N ASN A 95 -7.62 15.31 -1.96
CA ASN A 95 -7.15 14.02 -1.48
C ASN A 95 -7.61 12.87 -2.39
N LEU A 96 -8.86 12.90 -2.83
CA LEU A 96 -9.42 11.89 -3.76
C LEU A 96 -8.81 11.97 -5.16
N SER A 97 -8.52 13.19 -5.65
CA SER A 97 -7.97 13.40 -7.00
C SER A 97 -6.46 13.20 -7.09
N PHE A 98 -5.73 13.29 -5.99
CA PHE A 98 -4.27 13.45 -5.96
C PHE A 98 -3.51 12.44 -6.83
N ALA A 99 -3.81 11.15 -6.70
CA ALA A 99 -3.12 10.11 -7.47
C ALA A 99 -3.43 10.20 -8.98
N LEU A 100 -4.65 10.58 -9.35
CA LEU A 100 -5.08 10.74 -10.73
C LEU A 100 -4.44 11.99 -11.36
N ASP A 101 -4.35 13.09 -10.58
CA ASP A 101 -3.68 14.32 -11.01
C ASP A 101 -2.18 14.06 -11.24
N LEU A 102 -1.54 13.31 -10.35
CA LEU A 102 -0.14 12.93 -10.47
C LEU A 102 0.12 12.03 -11.69
N ALA A 103 -0.83 11.15 -12.01
CA ALA A 103 -0.78 10.28 -13.19
C ALA A 103 -1.11 11.02 -14.51
N GLY A 104 -1.44 12.32 -14.46
CA GLY A 104 -1.74 13.13 -15.64
C GLY A 104 -3.08 12.79 -16.30
N VAL A 105 -4.03 12.22 -15.57
CA VAL A 105 -5.37 11.90 -16.08
C VAL A 105 -6.12 13.18 -16.44
N ASP A 106 -6.92 13.13 -17.51
CA ASP A 106 -7.72 14.29 -17.94
C ASP A 106 -8.64 14.82 -16.83
N LYS A 107 -8.72 16.15 -16.69
CA LYS A 107 -9.45 16.81 -15.60
C LYS A 107 -10.94 16.45 -15.55
N ARG A 108 -11.58 16.20 -16.70
CA ARG A 108 -12.99 15.81 -16.74
C ARG A 108 -13.17 14.39 -16.22
N GLU A 109 -12.24 13.51 -16.57
CA GLU A 109 -12.23 12.13 -16.08
C GLU A 109 -11.94 12.09 -14.55
N VAL A 110 -10.97 12.88 -14.07
CA VAL A 110 -10.69 13.05 -12.64
C VAL A 110 -11.94 13.50 -11.90
N ALA A 111 -12.62 14.57 -12.38
CA ALA A 111 -13.83 15.07 -11.75
C ALA A 111 -14.93 13.99 -11.69
N ALA A 112 -15.16 13.27 -12.78
CA ALA A 112 -16.17 12.22 -12.85
C ALA A 112 -15.87 11.07 -11.85
N LYS A 113 -14.60 10.65 -11.75
CA LYS A 113 -14.17 9.59 -10.80
C LYS A 113 -14.29 10.04 -9.36
N VAL A 114 -13.90 11.29 -9.04
CA VAL A 114 -14.02 11.86 -7.70
C VAL A 114 -15.49 11.98 -7.29
N ASP A 115 -16.36 12.48 -8.17
CA ASP A 115 -17.79 12.62 -7.87
C ASP A 115 -18.48 11.26 -7.71
N ALA A 116 -18.07 10.26 -8.49
CA ALA A 116 -18.56 8.89 -8.35
C ALA A 116 -18.15 8.28 -7.00
N ALA A 117 -16.88 8.39 -6.62
CA ALA A 117 -16.38 7.91 -5.33
C ALA A 117 -17.04 8.64 -4.16
N ALA A 118 -17.16 9.98 -4.24
CA ALA A 118 -17.83 10.78 -3.22
C ALA A 118 -19.30 10.41 -3.02
N ARG A 119 -19.99 10.02 -4.09
CA ARG A 119 -21.39 9.56 -4.03
C ARG A 119 -21.50 8.22 -3.30
N ILE A 120 -20.62 7.26 -3.63
CA ILE A 120 -20.60 5.95 -2.98
C ILE A 120 -20.33 6.07 -1.47
N LEU A 121 -19.44 7.00 -1.09
CA LEU A 121 -19.03 7.23 0.29
C LEU A 121 -19.86 8.28 1.03
N GLU A 122 -20.89 8.85 0.39
CA GLU A 122 -21.74 9.92 0.94
C GLU A 122 -20.95 11.17 1.40
N LEU A 123 -19.87 11.52 0.66
CA LEU A 123 -18.95 12.62 0.98
C LEU A 123 -19.22 13.92 0.22
N GLN A 124 -20.29 14.01 -0.59
CA GLN A 124 -20.52 15.15 -1.50
C GLN A 124 -20.51 16.49 -0.75
N ALA A 125 -21.17 16.56 0.42
CA ALA A 125 -21.22 17.79 1.23
C ALA A 125 -19.88 18.14 1.92
N LEU A 126 -18.91 17.22 1.92
CA LEU A 126 -17.61 17.37 2.58
C LEU A 126 -16.46 17.60 1.62
N LEU A 127 -16.69 17.54 0.32
CA LEU A 127 -15.64 17.59 -0.71
C LEU A 127 -14.72 18.81 -0.60
N GLU A 128 -15.25 19.96 -0.21
CA GLU A 128 -14.50 21.20 -0.09
C GLU A 128 -13.92 21.45 1.32
N ARG A 129 -14.20 20.53 2.26
CA ARG A 129 -13.61 20.57 3.61
C ARG A 129 -12.22 19.95 3.61
N LYS A 130 -11.42 20.33 4.59
CA LYS A 130 -10.16 19.66 4.93
C LYS A 130 -10.43 18.59 5.98
N PRO A 131 -9.64 17.50 6.00
CA PRO A 131 -9.67 16.49 7.06
C PRO A 131 -9.43 17.06 8.45
#